data_a7e26fbe97a3a22e55062aaf6e6bfc38
#
_entry.id   a7e26fbe97a3a22e55062aaf6e6bfc38
#
_cell.length_a   1.000
_cell.length_b   1.000
_cell.length_c   1.000
_cell.angle_alpha   90.00
_cell.angle_beta   90.00
_cell.angle_gamma   90.00
#
_symmetry.space_group_name_H-M   'P 1'
#
loop_
_entity.id
_entity.type
_entity.pdbx_description
1 polymer ?
#
loop_
_entity_poly.entity_id
_entity_poly.type
_entity_poly.pdbx_seq_one_letter_code
_entity_poly.pdbx_strand_id
1 'polypeptide(L)'
;MVTSVKVRAPSSTANLGPGFDVFGLALDAFHDEITLTKKPWRGVRILTADDIPKDPQQNTAGLVIKSMKQKFKIKSGIEMRIKKGVPAGFGMGSSAASAAAAALACNRLFNLKLDNKSLVKCAGIGEKASAGTIHYDNVAASLLGGFVVVKTKPFDVIRLEPPKDLVLCVAIPKLKVPKKKTKVSRAVIPKTVKLSDLTENLSNAANIVSGFLLKDSDLIGRSIQDVIVEPARKHLIPGFSRVKNNALNAGALGVTISGAGPSVIAFCKKSQNVKKVAKSMEKGFSSAKIDCETIICKPSIGPKIRV
;
A
#
# COMPACT_ATOMS: atom_id res chain seq x y z
N MET A 1 -20.64 7.07 -26.12
CA MET A 1 -19.80 7.73 -25.06
C MET A 1 -19.79 6.88 -23.81
N VAL A 2 -18.63 6.72 -23.15
CA VAL A 2 -18.55 5.99 -21.86
C VAL A 2 -19.32 6.76 -20.79
N THR A 3 -20.31 6.11 -20.16
CA THR A 3 -21.15 6.70 -19.12
C THR A 3 -20.77 6.21 -17.72
N SER A 4 -20.12 5.04 -17.64
CA SER A 4 -19.69 4.43 -16.39
C SER A 4 -18.34 3.71 -16.56
N VAL A 5 -17.52 3.72 -15.52
CA VAL A 5 -16.23 3.01 -15.46
C VAL A 5 -16.07 2.40 -14.07
N LYS A 6 -15.71 1.12 -14.05
CA LYS A 6 -15.41 0.36 -12.85
C LYS A 6 -13.91 0.04 -12.81
N VAL A 7 -13.25 0.31 -11.68
CA VAL A 7 -11.84 -0.01 -11.43
C VAL A 7 -11.70 -0.79 -10.14
N ARG A 8 -10.93 -1.88 -10.20
CA ARG A 8 -10.48 -2.66 -9.03
C ARG A 8 -8.98 -2.38 -8.85
N ALA A 9 -8.62 -1.69 -7.77
CA ALA A 9 -7.22 -1.43 -7.44
C ALA A 9 -6.73 -2.36 -6.32
N PRO A 10 -5.53 -2.92 -6.45
CA PRO A 10 -4.98 -3.87 -5.50
C PRO A 10 -4.56 -3.19 -4.19
N SER A 11 -4.48 -3.98 -3.12
CA SER A 11 -3.78 -3.64 -1.90
C SER A 11 -2.29 -3.40 -2.17
N SER A 12 -1.59 -2.82 -1.22
CA SER A 12 -0.15 -2.55 -1.33
C SER A 12 0.53 -2.60 0.03
N THR A 13 1.81 -2.89 0.04
CA THR A 13 2.70 -2.67 1.17
C THR A 13 3.69 -1.56 0.83
N ALA A 14 4.10 -0.80 1.82
CA ALA A 14 5.07 0.29 1.63
C ALA A 14 6.29 0.09 2.53
N ASN A 15 7.31 0.88 2.29
CA ASN A 15 8.60 0.91 2.97
C ASN A 15 9.51 -0.30 2.64
N LEU A 16 9.02 -1.52 2.66
CA LEU A 16 9.82 -2.74 2.43
C LEU A 16 11.10 -2.78 3.29
N GLY A 17 10.98 -2.42 4.57
CA GLY A 17 12.12 -2.20 5.44
C GLY A 17 12.77 -0.83 5.23
N PRO A 18 13.97 -0.74 4.61
CA PRO A 18 14.77 0.48 4.58
C PRO A 18 14.26 1.58 3.64
N GLY A 19 13.25 1.30 2.81
CA GLY A 19 12.71 2.24 1.81
C GLY A 19 11.59 3.12 2.34
N PHE A 20 11.70 3.64 3.56
CA PHE A 20 10.70 4.47 4.21
C PHE A 20 10.24 5.66 3.35
N ASP A 21 8.92 5.75 3.07
CA ASP A 21 8.26 6.76 2.23
C ASP A 21 8.75 6.78 0.75
N VAL A 22 9.53 5.79 0.33
CA VAL A 22 10.12 5.70 -1.02
C VAL A 22 9.61 4.46 -1.75
N PHE A 23 9.53 3.30 -1.06
CA PHE A 23 9.19 2.03 -1.70
C PHE A 23 7.75 1.63 -1.49
N GLY A 24 7.11 1.15 -2.57
CA GLY A 24 5.81 0.51 -2.54
C GLY A 24 5.79 -0.75 -3.38
N LEU A 25 5.00 -1.73 -2.96
CA LEU A 25 4.78 -2.98 -3.69
C LEU A 25 3.28 -3.29 -3.72
N ALA A 26 2.73 -3.44 -4.91
CA ALA A 26 1.34 -3.87 -5.09
C ALA A 26 1.18 -5.35 -4.76
N LEU A 27 0.08 -5.70 -4.09
CA LEU A 27 -0.23 -7.05 -3.64
C LEU A 27 -1.57 -7.53 -4.21
N ASP A 28 -1.65 -8.77 -4.68
CA ASP A 28 -2.90 -9.38 -5.14
C ASP A 28 -3.78 -9.96 -4.01
N ALA A 29 -3.42 -9.68 -2.75
CA ALA A 29 -4.12 -10.17 -1.56
C ALA A 29 -5.57 -9.66 -1.46
N PHE A 30 -5.76 -8.36 -1.63
CA PHE A 30 -7.03 -7.66 -1.53
C PHE A 30 -7.17 -6.60 -2.60
N HIS A 31 -8.39 -6.06 -2.77
CA HIS A 31 -8.64 -4.93 -3.66
C HIS A 31 -9.86 -4.13 -3.23
N ASP A 32 -9.84 -2.83 -3.50
CA ASP A 32 -11.01 -1.98 -3.46
C ASP A 32 -11.59 -1.83 -4.87
N GLU A 33 -12.91 -1.64 -4.95
CA GLU A 33 -13.62 -1.41 -6.20
C GLU A 33 -14.31 -0.05 -6.18
N ILE A 34 -14.08 0.76 -7.22
CA ILE A 34 -14.74 2.04 -7.44
C ILE A 34 -15.45 2.00 -8.79
N THR A 35 -16.74 2.32 -8.79
CA THR A 35 -17.49 2.57 -10.02
C THR A 35 -17.89 4.03 -10.05
N LEU A 36 -17.50 4.73 -11.11
CA LEU A 36 -17.93 6.10 -11.40
C LEU A 36 -18.94 6.12 -12.53
N THR A 37 -20.04 6.82 -12.33
CA THR A 37 -21.10 7.02 -13.34
C THR A 37 -21.35 8.50 -13.53
N LYS A 38 -21.36 8.99 -14.80
CA LYS A 38 -21.75 10.36 -15.14
C LYS A 38 -23.23 10.58 -14.83
N LYS A 39 -23.55 11.76 -14.32
CA LYS A 39 -24.92 12.17 -13.99
C LYS A 39 -25.22 13.58 -14.48
N PRO A 40 -26.49 13.92 -14.78
CA PRO A 40 -26.87 15.23 -15.29
C PRO A 40 -26.78 16.34 -14.22
N TRP A 41 -26.87 15.98 -12.92
CA TRP A 41 -26.71 16.94 -11.83
C TRP A 41 -25.23 17.30 -11.59
N ARG A 42 -24.96 18.25 -10.68
CA ARG A 42 -23.59 18.69 -10.34
C ARG A 42 -23.12 18.04 -9.04
N GLY A 43 -21.80 17.99 -8.83
CA GLY A 43 -21.19 17.50 -7.59
C GLY A 43 -20.75 16.06 -7.63
N VAL A 44 -20.55 15.47 -6.44
CA VAL A 44 -20.14 14.06 -6.23
C VAL A 44 -21.03 13.46 -5.17
N ARG A 45 -21.65 12.31 -5.46
CA ARG A 45 -22.43 11.51 -4.51
C ARG A 45 -21.76 10.17 -4.30
N ILE A 46 -21.52 9.80 -3.05
CA ILE A 46 -20.93 8.51 -2.67
C ILE A 46 -22.04 7.54 -2.24
N LEU A 47 -22.00 6.35 -2.81
CA LEU A 47 -22.85 5.22 -2.45
C LEU A 47 -21.96 4.07 -1.96
N THR A 48 -22.20 3.60 -0.74
CA THR A 48 -21.47 2.47 -0.16
C THR A 48 -22.29 1.84 0.96
N ALA A 49 -22.12 0.52 1.12
CA ALA A 49 -22.61 -0.24 2.27
C ALA A 49 -21.55 -0.35 3.38
N ASP A 50 -20.30 0.00 3.07
CA ASP A 50 -19.19 -0.06 4.02
C ASP A 50 -19.25 1.12 5.01
N ASP A 51 -18.71 0.90 6.22
CA ASP A 51 -18.62 1.94 7.27
C ASP A 51 -17.46 2.92 6.97
N ILE A 52 -17.70 3.78 5.98
CA ILE A 52 -16.77 4.84 5.56
C ILE A 52 -17.52 6.15 5.34
N PRO A 53 -16.85 7.32 5.45
CA PRO A 53 -17.49 8.60 5.22
C PRO A 53 -18.13 8.71 3.84
N LYS A 54 -19.39 9.19 3.79
CA LYS A 54 -20.11 9.48 2.53
C LYS A 54 -19.92 10.93 2.07
N ASP A 55 -19.38 11.81 2.93
CA ASP A 55 -18.95 13.14 2.51
C ASP A 55 -17.69 13.04 1.65
N PRO A 56 -17.72 13.56 0.40
CA PRO A 56 -16.55 13.51 -0.49
C PRO A 56 -15.30 14.21 0.06
N GLN A 57 -15.42 15.14 1.02
CA GLN A 57 -14.26 15.81 1.62
C GLN A 57 -13.57 14.95 2.67
N GLN A 58 -14.33 14.08 3.34
CA GLN A 58 -13.83 13.19 4.39
C GLN A 58 -13.50 11.77 3.88
N ASN A 59 -13.85 11.48 2.62
CA ASN A 59 -13.61 10.20 1.97
C ASN A 59 -12.42 10.30 1.03
N THR A 60 -11.47 9.38 1.13
CA THR A 60 -10.25 9.36 0.32
C THR A 60 -10.53 9.39 -1.19
N ALA A 61 -11.39 8.49 -1.68
CA ALA A 61 -11.78 8.46 -3.09
C ALA A 61 -12.58 9.71 -3.49
N GLY A 62 -13.46 10.18 -2.59
CA GLY A 62 -14.26 11.39 -2.78
C GLY A 62 -13.39 12.63 -2.96
N LEU A 63 -12.37 12.79 -2.13
CA LEU A 63 -11.45 13.92 -2.20
C LEU A 63 -10.65 13.93 -3.51
N VAL A 64 -10.21 12.75 -3.99
CA VAL A 64 -9.58 12.60 -5.30
C VAL A 64 -10.50 13.11 -6.41
N ILE A 65 -11.75 12.62 -6.45
CA ILE A 65 -12.71 13.00 -7.49
C ILE A 65 -13.03 14.49 -7.43
N LYS A 66 -13.24 15.05 -6.23
CA LYS A 66 -13.49 16.48 -6.04
C LYS A 66 -12.33 17.32 -6.57
N SER A 67 -11.10 16.96 -6.23
CA SER A 67 -9.89 17.63 -6.71
C SER A 67 -9.72 17.54 -8.23
N MET A 68 -9.93 16.35 -8.81
CA MET A 68 -9.84 16.16 -10.27
C MET A 68 -10.94 16.93 -11.00
N LYS A 69 -12.18 16.96 -10.47
CA LYS A 69 -13.26 17.78 -11.04
C LYS A 69 -12.88 19.25 -11.10
N GLN A 70 -12.30 19.78 -10.05
CA GLN A 70 -11.86 21.18 -10.00
C GLN A 70 -10.70 21.44 -10.98
N LYS A 71 -9.64 20.60 -10.93
CA LYS A 71 -8.45 20.76 -11.75
C LYS A 71 -8.74 20.67 -13.26
N PHE A 72 -9.60 19.74 -13.66
CA PHE A 72 -9.93 19.49 -15.08
C PHE A 72 -11.27 20.09 -15.51
N LYS A 73 -11.86 20.98 -14.69
CA LYS A 73 -13.11 21.73 -15.00
C LYS A 73 -14.28 20.82 -15.39
N ILE A 74 -14.41 19.64 -14.77
CA ILE A 74 -15.46 18.66 -15.06
C ILE A 74 -16.80 19.16 -14.50
N LYS A 75 -17.75 19.49 -15.38
CA LYS A 75 -19.05 20.07 -15.01
C LYS A 75 -20.08 19.02 -14.57
N SER A 76 -20.11 17.84 -15.22
CA SER A 76 -21.08 16.77 -14.93
C SER A 76 -21.00 16.27 -13.50
N GLY A 77 -22.14 15.82 -12.96
CA GLY A 77 -22.19 15.08 -11.69
C GLY A 77 -21.52 13.71 -11.81
N ILE A 78 -21.09 13.19 -10.67
CA ILE A 78 -20.49 11.86 -10.56
C ILE A 78 -21.15 11.12 -9.41
N GLU A 79 -21.79 10.00 -9.72
CA GLU A 79 -22.15 8.99 -8.73
C GLU A 79 -20.97 8.04 -8.59
N MET A 80 -20.50 7.85 -7.37
CA MET A 80 -19.38 6.98 -7.04
C MET A 80 -19.85 5.87 -6.11
N ARG A 81 -19.80 4.63 -6.59
CA ARG A 81 -20.02 3.43 -5.76
C ARG A 81 -18.68 2.92 -5.29
N ILE A 82 -18.56 2.69 -3.98
CA ILE A 82 -17.35 2.18 -3.33
C ILE A 82 -17.68 0.82 -2.73
N LYS A 83 -16.84 -0.18 -3.01
CA LYS A 83 -16.82 -1.47 -2.33
C LYS A 83 -15.42 -1.69 -1.77
N LYS A 84 -15.32 -1.71 -0.44
CA LYS A 84 -14.07 -1.97 0.28
C LYS A 84 -13.77 -3.46 0.31
N GLY A 85 -12.51 -3.81 0.14
CA GLY A 85 -12.02 -5.17 0.32
C GLY A 85 -10.64 -5.17 0.98
N VAL A 86 -9.94 -4.04 0.96
CA VAL A 86 -8.64 -3.89 1.64
C VAL A 86 -8.86 -3.53 3.10
N PRO A 87 -8.33 -4.31 4.07
CA PRO A 87 -8.50 -4.04 5.49
C PRO A 87 -7.97 -2.66 5.88
N ALA A 88 -8.84 -1.83 6.46
CA ALA A 88 -8.49 -0.46 6.83
C ALA A 88 -7.66 -0.43 8.12
N GLY A 89 -6.56 0.34 8.12
CA GLY A 89 -5.72 0.53 9.30
C GLY A 89 -4.64 -0.54 9.50
N PHE A 90 -4.58 -1.58 8.69
CA PHE A 90 -3.65 -2.71 8.84
C PHE A 90 -2.35 -2.60 8.04
N GLY A 91 -2.04 -1.44 7.47
CA GLY A 91 -0.79 -1.25 6.70
C GLY A 91 -0.81 -1.88 5.31
N MET A 92 -2.00 -2.17 4.78
CA MET A 92 -2.22 -2.82 3.48
C MET A 92 -2.64 -1.84 2.37
N GLY A 93 -2.43 -0.55 2.55
CA GLY A 93 -2.73 0.47 1.54
C GLY A 93 -4.22 0.68 1.25
N SER A 94 -5.12 0.52 2.25
CA SER A 94 -6.57 0.61 2.04
C SER A 94 -7.02 1.96 1.48
N SER A 95 -6.53 3.09 2.01
CA SER A 95 -6.82 4.42 1.46
C SER A 95 -6.23 4.58 0.06
N ALA A 96 -5.00 4.11 -0.13
CA ALA A 96 -4.29 4.18 -1.41
C ALA A 96 -5.01 3.41 -2.53
N ALA A 97 -5.54 2.22 -2.25
CA ALA A 97 -6.32 1.44 -3.21
C ALA A 97 -7.59 2.19 -3.66
N SER A 98 -8.34 2.76 -2.70
CA SER A 98 -9.52 3.60 -3.02
C SER A 98 -9.13 4.84 -3.83
N ALA A 99 -8.05 5.55 -3.45
CA ALA A 99 -7.56 6.73 -4.17
C ALA A 99 -7.12 6.40 -5.59
N ALA A 100 -6.34 5.33 -5.76
CA ALA A 100 -5.85 4.84 -7.05
C ALA A 100 -7.02 4.46 -7.98
N ALA A 101 -7.99 3.68 -7.46
CA ALA A 101 -9.17 3.28 -8.23
C ALA A 101 -9.99 4.49 -8.68
N ALA A 102 -10.21 5.47 -7.79
CA ALA A 102 -10.97 6.68 -8.10
C ALA A 102 -10.27 7.54 -9.17
N ALA A 103 -8.96 7.79 -9.03
CA ALA A 103 -8.20 8.57 -9.98
C ALA A 103 -8.20 7.93 -11.37
N LEU A 104 -7.95 6.62 -11.44
CA LEU A 104 -7.91 5.89 -12.69
C LEU A 104 -9.29 5.82 -13.37
N ALA A 105 -10.36 5.60 -12.58
CA ALA A 105 -11.72 5.61 -13.08
C ALA A 105 -12.11 6.99 -13.65
N CYS A 106 -11.73 8.08 -12.96
CA CYS A 106 -11.97 9.44 -13.43
C CYS A 106 -11.21 9.75 -14.72
N ASN A 107 -9.91 9.40 -14.76
CA ASN A 107 -9.08 9.55 -15.95
C ASN A 107 -9.72 8.86 -17.16
N ARG A 108 -10.21 7.63 -16.97
CA ARG A 108 -10.83 6.83 -18.06
C ARG A 108 -12.21 7.36 -18.43
N LEU A 109 -13.06 7.69 -17.45
CA LEU A 109 -14.42 8.16 -17.67
C LEU A 109 -14.48 9.47 -18.47
N PHE A 110 -13.52 10.35 -18.21
CA PHE A 110 -13.46 11.68 -18.85
C PHE A 110 -12.38 11.80 -19.93
N ASN A 111 -11.70 10.69 -20.25
CA ASN A 111 -10.64 10.63 -21.26
C ASN A 111 -9.57 11.73 -21.07
N LEU A 112 -9.10 11.90 -19.84
CA LEU A 112 -8.17 12.99 -19.48
C LEU A 112 -6.74 12.75 -19.99
N LYS A 113 -6.41 11.54 -20.44
CA LYS A 113 -5.11 11.13 -21.00
C LYS A 113 -3.91 11.50 -20.11
N LEU A 114 -4.09 11.39 -18.78
CA LEU A 114 -3.02 11.68 -17.84
C LEU A 114 -1.95 10.60 -17.90
N ASP A 115 -0.69 11.02 -17.85
CA ASP A 115 0.44 10.13 -17.64
C ASP A 115 0.49 9.57 -16.20
N ASN A 116 1.33 8.57 -15.99
CA ASN A 116 1.44 7.89 -14.70
C ASN A 116 1.82 8.86 -13.55
N LYS A 117 2.75 9.78 -13.78
CA LYS A 117 3.19 10.76 -12.77
C LYS A 117 2.04 11.69 -12.36
N SER A 118 1.32 12.23 -13.33
CA SER A 118 0.17 13.10 -13.10
C SER A 118 -0.97 12.36 -12.39
N LEU A 119 -1.19 11.11 -12.76
CA LEU A 119 -2.25 10.29 -12.19
C LEU A 119 -1.94 9.93 -10.72
N VAL A 120 -0.69 9.55 -10.41
CA VAL A 120 -0.23 9.32 -9.03
C VAL A 120 -0.37 10.59 -8.18
N LYS A 121 0.00 11.77 -8.72
CA LYS A 121 -0.20 13.04 -8.03
C LYS A 121 -1.68 13.30 -7.72
N CYS A 122 -2.56 13.06 -8.68
CA CYS A 122 -4.01 13.22 -8.47
C CYS A 122 -4.53 12.26 -7.38
N ALA A 123 -4.14 11.00 -7.44
CA ALA A 123 -4.55 9.99 -6.47
C ALA A 123 -3.99 10.31 -5.06
N GLY A 124 -2.75 10.77 -4.97
CA GLY A 124 -2.10 11.13 -3.69
C GLY A 124 -2.86 12.17 -2.87
N ILE A 125 -3.63 13.05 -3.52
CA ILE A 125 -4.45 14.06 -2.81
C ILE A 125 -5.43 13.39 -1.84
N GLY A 126 -5.92 12.19 -2.17
CA GLY A 126 -6.81 11.42 -1.31
C GLY A 126 -6.23 11.10 0.07
N GLU A 127 -4.90 10.93 0.17
CA GLU A 127 -4.23 10.62 1.44
C GLU A 127 -4.42 11.73 2.50
N LYS A 128 -4.70 12.97 2.09
CA LYS A 128 -5.02 14.07 3.03
C LYS A 128 -6.26 13.77 3.87
N ALA A 129 -7.25 13.05 3.34
CA ALA A 129 -8.45 12.70 4.08
C ALA A 129 -8.20 11.67 5.18
N SER A 130 -7.22 10.76 4.99
CA SER A 130 -6.92 9.66 5.92
C SER A 130 -5.73 9.95 6.82
N ALA A 131 -4.62 10.43 6.27
CA ALA A 131 -3.34 10.62 6.96
C ALA A 131 -3.02 12.08 7.29
N GLY A 132 -3.74 13.04 6.72
CA GLY A 132 -3.46 14.47 6.83
C GLY A 132 -2.26 14.95 6.00
N THR A 133 -1.44 14.03 5.51
CA THR A 133 -0.27 14.27 4.66
C THR A 133 -0.30 13.34 3.44
N ILE A 134 0.41 13.70 2.39
CA ILE A 134 0.44 12.91 1.15
C ILE A 134 1.60 11.92 1.23
N HIS A 135 1.28 10.64 1.06
CA HIS A 135 2.23 9.55 0.90
C HIS A 135 1.98 8.89 -0.45
N TYR A 136 3.00 8.83 -1.29
CA TYR A 136 2.83 8.37 -2.67
C TYR A 136 3.18 6.90 -2.88
N ASP A 137 3.91 6.28 -1.97
CA ASP A 137 4.43 4.91 -2.04
C ASP A 137 3.30 3.88 -2.26
N ASN A 138 2.34 3.80 -1.32
CA ASN A 138 1.19 2.91 -1.45
C ASN A 138 0.30 3.29 -2.64
N VAL A 139 0.07 4.59 -2.86
CA VAL A 139 -0.77 5.09 -3.97
C VAL A 139 -0.18 4.72 -5.31
N ALA A 140 1.13 4.93 -5.49
CA ALA A 140 1.83 4.59 -6.73
C ALA A 140 1.82 3.07 -6.96
N ALA A 141 2.07 2.26 -5.92
CA ALA A 141 2.00 0.81 -6.01
C ALA A 141 0.58 0.33 -6.41
N SER A 142 -0.46 0.78 -5.72
CA SER A 142 -1.85 0.39 -6.03
C SER A 142 -2.29 0.86 -7.42
N LEU A 143 -1.74 1.98 -7.93
CA LEU A 143 -2.10 2.54 -9.23
C LEU A 143 -1.33 1.92 -10.39
N LEU A 144 -0.03 1.67 -10.22
CA LEU A 144 0.86 1.25 -11.30
C LEU A 144 1.13 -0.25 -11.29
N GLY A 145 0.91 -0.92 -10.15
CA GLY A 145 1.31 -2.30 -9.94
C GLY A 145 2.83 -2.47 -9.79
N GLY A 146 3.25 -3.70 -9.50
CA GLY A 146 4.65 -4.03 -9.33
C GLY A 146 5.32 -3.36 -8.13
N PHE A 147 6.63 -3.25 -8.18
CA PHE A 147 7.43 -2.49 -7.24
C PHE A 147 7.62 -1.06 -7.74
N VAL A 148 7.45 -0.08 -6.86
CA VAL A 148 7.62 1.33 -7.21
C VAL A 148 8.65 2.01 -6.31
N VAL A 149 9.43 2.90 -6.92
CA VAL A 149 10.35 3.82 -6.25
C VAL A 149 9.84 5.23 -6.47
N VAL A 150 9.55 5.94 -5.40
CA VAL A 150 8.99 7.30 -5.44
C VAL A 150 10.04 8.33 -5.02
N LYS A 151 10.23 9.35 -5.83
CA LYS A 151 10.98 10.56 -5.51
C LYS A 151 10.00 11.73 -5.36
N THR A 152 10.10 12.48 -4.28
CA THR A 152 9.14 13.57 -4.00
C THR A 152 9.59 14.93 -4.52
N LYS A 153 10.91 15.19 -4.64
CA LYS A 153 11.48 16.49 -5.04
C LYS A 153 12.67 16.31 -6.00
N PRO A 154 12.54 16.64 -7.29
CA PRO A 154 11.29 16.79 -8.02
C PRO A 154 10.52 15.47 -8.01
N PHE A 155 9.19 15.55 -8.13
CA PHE A 155 8.36 14.35 -8.09
C PHE A 155 8.63 13.45 -9.29
N ASP A 156 8.94 12.19 -9.00
CA ASP A 156 9.09 11.13 -9.98
C ASP A 156 8.66 9.77 -9.42
N VAL A 157 8.31 8.84 -10.28
CA VAL A 157 7.97 7.47 -9.91
C VAL A 157 8.51 6.51 -10.96
N ILE A 158 9.26 5.53 -10.51
CA ILE A 158 9.76 4.42 -11.32
C ILE A 158 9.01 3.17 -10.91
N ARG A 159 8.57 2.38 -11.90
CA ARG A 159 7.95 1.08 -11.70
C ARG A 159 8.87 -0.01 -12.24
N LEU A 160 9.09 -1.03 -11.43
CA LEU A 160 9.82 -2.23 -11.81
C LEU A 160 8.92 -3.45 -11.71
N GLU A 161 9.10 -4.39 -12.64
CA GLU A 161 8.43 -5.69 -12.57
C GLU A 161 9.05 -6.52 -11.44
N PRO A 162 8.25 -7.13 -10.56
CA PRO A 162 8.78 -8.06 -9.56
C PRO A 162 9.30 -9.36 -10.18
N PRO A 163 10.20 -10.09 -9.49
CA PRO A 163 10.56 -11.45 -9.87
C PRO A 163 9.32 -12.36 -9.92
N LYS A 164 9.28 -13.29 -10.90
CA LYS A 164 8.14 -14.21 -11.08
C LYS A 164 8.00 -15.26 -9.98
N ASP A 165 9.08 -15.54 -9.28
CA ASP A 165 9.17 -16.48 -8.17
C ASP A 165 8.92 -15.86 -6.80
N LEU A 166 8.82 -14.51 -6.74
CA LEU A 166 8.54 -13.79 -5.49
C LEU A 166 7.13 -14.08 -5.01
N VAL A 167 7.03 -14.59 -3.79
CA VAL A 167 5.77 -14.86 -3.07
C VAL A 167 5.83 -14.18 -1.71
N LEU A 168 4.71 -13.70 -1.26
CA LEU A 168 4.60 -12.93 -0.03
C LEU A 168 3.63 -13.62 0.92
N CYS A 169 3.92 -13.55 2.22
CA CYS A 169 2.99 -13.95 3.26
C CYS A 169 2.73 -12.75 4.16
N VAL A 170 1.46 -12.35 4.28
CA VAL A 170 1.04 -11.25 5.14
C VAL A 170 0.32 -11.82 6.35
N ALA A 171 0.82 -11.50 7.54
CA ALA A 171 0.17 -11.82 8.81
C ALA A 171 -0.57 -10.58 9.32
N ILE A 172 -1.88 -10.70 9.47
CA ILE A 172 -2.80 -9.63 9.87
C ILE A 172 -3.30 -9.93 11.28
N PRO A 173 -2.76 -9.28 12.33
CA PRO A 173 -3.19 -9.53 13.70
C PRO A 173 -4.59 -8.95 13.94
N LYS A 174 -5.43 -9.65 14.69
CA LYS A 174 -6.74 -9.18 15.15
C LYS A 174 -6.59 -8.21 16.32
N LEU A 175 -6.16 -7.00 16.01
CA LEU A 175 -5.95 -5.92 16.96
C LEU A 175 -6.93 -4.78 16.72
N LYS A 176 -7.35 -4.13 17.80
CA LYS A 176 -8.09 -2.88 17.71
C LYS A 176 -7.14 -1.78 17.22
N VAL A 177 -7.39 -1.29 15.99
CA VAL A 177 -6.55 -0.26 15.39
C VAL A 177 -6.98 1.13 15.88
N PRO A 178 -6.07 1.96 16.40
CA PRO A 178 -6.39 3.31 16.84
C PRO A 178 -6.86 4.20 15.67
N LYS A 179 -7.79 5.11 15.92
CA LYS A 179 -8.07 6.21 14.98
C LYS A 179 -6.77 6.99 14.74
N LYS A 180 -6.48 7.35 13.47
CA LYS A 180 -5.24 8.05 13.05
C LYS A 180 -3.95 7.27 13.31
N LYS A 181 -3.98 5.94 13.22
CA LYS A 181 -2.84 5.04 13.44
C LYS A 181 -1.56 5.50 12.71
N THR A 182 -1.65 5.93 11.45
CA THR A 182 -0.48 6.43 10.68
C THR A 182 0.21 7.59 11.38
N LYS A 183 -0.55 8.51 12.00
CA LYS A 183 0.03 9.61 12.79
C LYS A 183 0.79 9.09 14.02
N VAL A 184 0.22 8.10 14.73
CA VAL A 184 0.89 7.46 15.88
C VAL A 184 2.18 6.78 15.45
N SER A 185 2.15 5.97 14.38
CA SER A 185 3.33 5.28 13.86
C SER A 185 4.41 6.22 13.31
N ARG A 186 4.07 7.46 12.97
CA ARG A 186 5.04 8.49 12.57
C ARG A 186 5.64 9.22 13.77
N ALA A 187 4.88 9.39 14.83
CA ALA A 187 5.34 10.15 16.00
C ALA A 187 6.52 9.49 16.74
N VAL A 188 6.70 8.17 16.56
CA VAL A 188 7.80 7.42 17.18
C VAL A 188 9.08 7.39 16.36
N ILE A 189 9.06 7.91 15.11
CA ILE A 189 10.23 7.90 14.23
C ILE A 189 11.22 8.96 14.71
N PRO A 190 12.54 8.64 14.83
CA PRO A 190 13.54 9.59 15.24
C PRO A 190 13.65 10.75 14.23
N LYS A 191 13.88 11.97 14.76
CA LYS A 191 14.09 13.17 13.93
C LYS A 191 15.51 13.28 13.40
N THR A 192 16.46 12.63 14.06
CA THR A 192 17.88 12.55 13.70
C THR A 192 18.32 11.10 13.75
N VAL A 193 19.26 10.74 12.89
CA VAL A 193 19.81 9.38 12.82
C VAL A 193 21.33 9.45 12.76
N LYS A 194 22.00 8.40 13.20
CA LYS A 194 23.46 8.28 13.04
C LYS A 194 23.78 8.07 11.56
N LEU A 195 24.90 8.59 11.11
CA LEU A 195 25.36 8.42 9.73
C LEU A 195 25.61 6.94 9.39
N SER A 196 26.09 6.15 10.36
CA SER A 196 26.24 4.70 10.21
C SER A 196 24.91 4.01 9.88
N ASP A 197 23.83 4.33 10.63
CA ASP A 197 22.51 3.74 10.44
C ASP A 197 21.90 4.16 9.07
N LEU A 198 22.14 5.43 8.69
CA LEU A 198 21.73 5.92 7.36
C LEU A 198 22.46 5.16 6.24
N THR A 199 23.77 4.95 6.38
CA THR A 199 24.59 4.23 5.40
C THR A 199 24.12 2.77 5.27
N GLU A 200 23.82 2.11 6.38
CA GLU A 200 23.28 0.73 6.38
C GLU A 200 21.91 0.66 5.69
N ASN A 201 20.97 1.53 6.05
CA ASN A 201 19.66 1.59 5.41
C ASN A 201 19.76 1.92 3.91
N LEU A 202 20.65 2.85 3.53
CA LEU A 202 20.86 3.21 2.13
C LEU A 202 21.42 2.03 1.32
N SER A 203 22.39 1.30 1.88
CA SER A 203 22.95 0.09 1.27
C SER A 203 21.87 -0.97 1.05
N ASN A 204 21.06 -1.25 2.07
CA ASN A 204 19.94 -2.19 1.97
C ASN A 204 18.89 -1.74 0.96
N ALA A 205 18.53 -0.45 0.93
CA ALA A 205 17.60 0.09 -0.04
C ALA A 205 18.12 -0.03 -1.49
N ALA A 206 19.40 0.27 -1.73
CA ALA A 206 20.05 0.11 -3.03
C ALA A 206 20.02 -1.36 -3.49
N ASN A 207 20.32 -2.30 -2.57
CA ASN A 207 20.27 -3.73 -2.86
C ASN A 207 18.84 -4.22 -3.16
N ILE A 208 17.79 -3.70 -2.51
CA ILE A 208 16.39 -4.01 -2.85
C ILE A 208 16.10 -3.58 -4.29
N VAL A 209 16.46 -2.35 -4.69
CA VAL A 209 16.26 -1.88 -6.07
C VAL A 209 17.02 -2.76 -7.06
N SER A 210 18.28 -3.08 -6.76
CA SER A 210 19.11 -3.97 -7.58
C SER A 210 18.48 -5.37 -7.71
N GLY A 211 17.94 -5.91 -6.62
CA GLY A 211 17.26 -7.20 -6.62
C GLY A 211 16.01 -7.21 -7.52
N PHE A 212 15.21 -6.12 -7.52
CA PHE A 212 14.09 -6.00 -8.45
C PHE A 212 14.54 -5.85 -9.90
N LEU A 213 15.62 -5.14 -10.18
CA LEU A 213 16.19 -5.00 -11.52
C LEU A 213 16.75 -6.34 -12.04
N LEU A 214 17.50 -7.05 -11.20
CA LEU A 214 18.14 -8.33 -11.52
C LEU A 214 17.17 -9.52 -11.44
N LYS A 215 15.93 -9.33 -10.98
CA LYS A 215 14.95 -10.39 -10.71
C LYS A 215 15.42 -11.41 -9.66
N ASP A 216 16.22 -10.97 -8.72
CA ASP A 216 16.80 -11.78 -7.65
C ASP A 216 16.00 -11.64 -6.35
N SER A 217 15.14 -12.63 -6.09
CA SER A 217 14.31 -12.66 -4.87
C SER A 217 15.13 -12.85 -3.59
N ASP A 218 16.30 -13.51 -3.65
CA ASP A 218 17.18 -13.69 -2.49
C ASP A 218 17.84 -12.35 -2.12
N LEU A 219 18.32 -11.59 -3.12
CA LEU A 219 18.87 -10.26 -2.89
C LEU A 219 17.83 -9.32 -2.30
N ILE A 220 16.60 -9.34 -2.82
CA ILE A 220 15.50 -8.55 -2.24
C ILE A 220 15.31 -8.94 -0.77
N GLY A 221 15.12 -10.24 -0.49
CA GLY A 221 14.78 -10.72 0.84
C GLY A 221 15.85 -10.41 1.89
N ARG A 222 17.14 -10.75 1.62
CA ARG A 222 18.25 -10.49 2.57
C ARG A 222 18.48 -9.01 2.84
N SER A 223 18.01 -8.12 1.95
CA SER A 223 18.11 -6.67 2.09
C SER A 223 16.89 -6.03 2.76
N ILE A 224 15.85 -6.81 3.12
CA ILE A 224 14.71 -6.35 3.94
C ILE A 224 15.18 -6.19 5.40
N GLN A 225 16.06 -5.23 5.63
CA GLN A 225 16.57 -4.88 6.94
C GLN A 225 16.51 -3.36 7.12
N ASP A 226 15.93 -2.94 8.23
CA ASP A 226 15.73 -1.53 8.56
C ASP A 226 16.22 -1.31 10.00
N VAL A 227 17.25 -0.50 10.14
CA VAL A 227 17.87 -0.20 11.44
C VAL A 227 17.37 1.13 12.03
N ILE A 228 16.45 1.82 11.34
CA ILE A 228 15.94 3.15 11.75
C ILE A 228 14.46 3.07 12.12
N VAL A 229 13.59 2.75 11.16
CA VAL A 229 12.12 2.87 11.32
C VAL A 229 11.53 1.64 11.98
N GLU A 230 11.95 0.44 11.58
CA GLU A 230 11.45 -0.81 12.19
C GLU A 230 11.75 -0.88 13.70
N PRO A 231 12.98 -0.61 14.19
CA PRO A 231 13.25 -0.56 15.62
C PRO A 231 12.39 0.44 16.39
N ALA A 232 12.13 1.61 15.79
CA ALA A 232 11.28 2.64 16.39
C ALA A 232 9.80 2.22 16.47
N ARG A 233 9.31 1.40 15.53
CA ARG A 233 7.90 0.98 15.43
C ARG A 233 7.58 -0.37 16.07
N LYS A 234 8.56 -1.26 16.24
CA LYS A 234 8.32 -2.65 16.66
C LYS A 234 7.51 -2.78 17.95
N HIS A 235 7.67 -1.83 18.89
CA HIS A 235 6.95 -1.83 20.16
C HIS A 235 5.44 -1.52 20.00
N LEU A 236 5.02 -0.93 18.87
CA LEU A 236 3.61 -0.69 18.54
C LEU A 236 2.88 -1.96 18.06
N ILE A 237 3.61 -3.04 17.80
CA ILE A 237 3.08 -4.31 17.30
C ILE A 237 3.47 -5.43 18.27
N PRO A 238 2.62 -5.74 19.25
CA PRO A 238 2.93 -6.81 20.21
C PRO A 238 3.18 -8.13 19.49
N GLY A 239 4.25 -8.82 19.85
CA GLY A 239 4.66 -10.08 19.21
C GLY A 239 5.52 -9.93 17.94
N PHE A 240 5.74 -8.72 17.42
CA PHE A 240 6.48 -8.50 16.15
C PHE A 240 7.81 -9.25 16.09
N SER A 241 8.68 -9.12 17.10
CA SER A 241 10.00 -9.76 17.10
C SER A 241 9.90 -11.29 17.01
N ARG A 242 8.92 -11.90 17.70
CA ARG A 242 8.67 -13.35 17.62
C ARG A 242 8.16 -13.76 16.24
N VAL A 243 7.22 -12.98 15.67
CA VAL A 243 6.71 -13.21 14.30
C VAL A 243 7.85 -13.17 13.30
N LYS A 244 8.71 -12.14 13.36
CA LYS A 244 9.87 -11.97 12.47
C LYS A 244 10.84 -13.16 12.60
N ASN A 245 11.27 -13.48 13.81
CA ASN A 245 12.20 -14.59 14.05
C ASN A 245 11.63 -15.94 13.62
N ASN A 246 10.36 -16.22 13.97
CA ASN A 246 9.70 -17.46 13.57
C ASN A 246 9.61 -17.60 12.04
N ALA A 247 9.28 -16.52 11.33
CA ALA A 247 9.18 -16.54 9.87
C ALA A 247 10.55 -16.76 9.21
N LEU A 248 11.61 -16.09 9.68
CA LEU A 248 12.98 -16.28 9.19
C LEU A 248 13.46 -17.72 9.43
N ASN A 249 13.26 -18.27 10.64
CA ASN A 249 13.59 -19.65 10.98
C ASN A 249 12.78 -20.67 10.17
N ALA A 250 11.60 -20.29 9.69
CA ALA A 250 10.79 -21.14 8.81
C ALA A 250 11.20 -21.06 7.33
N GLY A 251 12.16 -20.19 6.98
CA GLY A 251 12.75 -20.05 5.66
C GLY A 251 12.28 -18.80 4.87
N ALA A 252 11.68 -17.81 5.51
CA ALA A 252 11.43 -16.53 4.83
C ALA A 252 12.76 -15.85 4.48
N LEU A 253 12.84 -15.22 3.31
CA LEU A 253 14.03 -14.50 2.84
C LEU A 253 14.23 -13.17 3.57
N GLY A 254 13.14 -12.52 3.95
CA GLY A 254 13.12 -11.26 4.69
C GLY A 254 11.74 -11.02 5.29
N VAL A 255 11.70 -10.28 6.40
CA VAL A 255 10.46 -10.01 7.13
C VAL A 255 10.50 -8.59 7.67
N THR A 256 9.40 -7.84 7.48
CA THR A 256 9.29 -6.46 7.99
C THR A 256 7.83 -6.08 8.29
N ILE A 257 7.65 -4.89 8.82
CA ILE A 257 6.33 -4.28 9.03
C ILE A 257 5.74 -3.88 7.68
N SER A 258 4.49 -4.24 7.41
CA SER A 258 3.77 -3.77 6.22
C SER A 258 3.34 -2.31 6.39
N GLY A 259 3.94 -1.40 5.64
CA GLY A 259 3.67 0.03 5.72
C GLY A 259 3.84 0.60 7.13
N ALA A 260 2.75 1.07 7.74
CA ALA A 260 2.75 1.52 9.14
C ALA A 260 2.31 0.42 10.14
N GLY A 261 2.16 -0.83 9.73
CA GLY A 261 1.69 -1.95 10.53
C GLY A 261 0.16 -1.93 10.75
N PRO A 262 -0.41 -2.71 11.68
CA PRO A 262 0.28 -3.74 12.48
C PRO A 262 0.56 -5.04 11.71
N SER A 263 0.16 -5.16 10.44
CA SER A 263 0.49 -6.34 9.65
C SER A 263 1.99 -6.49 9.47
N VAL A 264 2.44 -7.75 9.45
CA VAL A 264 3.83 -8.14 9.19
C VAL A 264 3.86 -8.88 7.85
N ILE A 265 4.85 -8.57 7.02
CA ILE A 265 4.99 -9.19 5.71
C ILE A 265 6.32 -9.94 5.62
N ALA A 266 6.24 -11.19 5.15
CA ALA A 266 7.39 -12.03 4.85
C ALA A 266 7.56 -12.16 3.32
N PHE A 267 8.79 -12.08 2.87
CA PHE A 267 9.21 -12.28 1.49
C PHE A 267 9.74 -13.71 1.34
N CYS A 268 9.23 -14.42 0.35
CA CYS A 268 9.54 -15.84 0.12
C CYS A 268 9.74 -16.08 -1.39
N LYS A 269 10.32 -17.24 -1.73
CA LYS A 269 10.31 -17.78 -3.08
C LYS A 269 9.23 -18.84 -3.25
N LYS A 270 8.75 -19.00 -4.47
CA LYS A 270 7.80 -20.05 -4.84
C LYS A 270 8.31 -21.48 -4.54
N SER A 271 9.62 -21.68 -4.57
CA SER A 271 10.27 -22.97 -4.23
C SER A 271 10.29 -23.29 -2.74
N GLN A 272 10.02 -22.31 -1.87
CA GLN A 272 10.02 -22.49 -0.42
C GLN A 272 8.66 -22.95 0.09
N ASN A 273 8.64 -23.53 1.30
CA ASN A 273 7.39 -23.88 1.96
C ASN A 273 6.73 -22.66 2.61
N VAL A 274 6.09 -21.83 1.77
CA VAL A 274 5.44 -20.57 2.22
C VAL A 274 4.32 -20.83 3.24
N LYS A 275 3.65 -21.99 3.18
CA LYS A 275 2.65 -22.39 4.19
C LYS A 275 3.27 -22.59 5.56
N LYS A 276 4.51 -23.15 5.62
CA LYS A 276 5.27 -23.26 6.88
C LYS A 276 5.60 -21.88 7.44
N VAL A 277 6.02 -20.94 6.59
CA VAL A 277 6.27 -19.55 6.99
C VAL A 277 5.00 -18.91 7.54
N ALA A 278 3.87 -19.01 6.84
CA ALA A 278 2.57 -18.48 7.26
C ALA A 278 2.20 -18.99 8.66
N LYS A 279 2.21 -20.32 8.87
CA LYS A 279 1.90 -20.94 10.16
C LYS A 279 2.87 -20.52 11.28
N SER A 280 4.15 -20.27 10.94
CA SER A 280 5.12 -19.79 11.93
C SER A 280 4.88 -18.34 12.34
N MET A 281 4.37 -17.48 11.42
CA MET A 281 3.96 -16.12 11.74
C MET A 281 2.74 -16.10 12.67
N GLU A 282 1.74 -16.95 12.41
CA GLU A 282 0.58 -17.13 13.30
C GLU A 282 1.01 -17.52 14.72
N LYS A 283 1.90 -18.52 14.85
CA LYS A 283 2.47 -18.93 16.14
C LYS A 283 3.20 -17.77 16.84
N GLY A 284 3.88 -16.91 16.08
CA GLY A 284 4.54 -15.72 16.60
C GLY A 284 3.56 -14.75 17.28
N PHE A 285 2.42 -14.47 16.65
CA PHE A 285 1.36 -13.64 17.24
C PHE A 285 0.63 -14.37 18.38
N SER A 286 0.31 -15.66 18.23
CA SER A 286 -0.34 -16.45 19.28
C SER A 286 0.48 -16.48 20.59
N SER A 287 1.82 -16.48 20.51
CA SER A 287 2.69 -16.39 21.68
C SER A 287 2.60 -15.03 22.43
N ALA A 288 2.04 -14.02 21.77
CA ALA A 288 1.69 -12.74 22.38
C ALA A 288 0.19 -12.64 22.72
N LYS A 289 -0.53 -13.77 22.68
CA LYS A 289 -1.99 -13.87 22.93
C LYS A 289 -2.81 -13.04 21.90
N ILE A 290 -2.35 -12.98 20.66
CA ILE A 290 -3.01 -12.25 19.56
C ILE A 290 -3.40 -13.24 18.48
N ASP A 291 -4.68 -13.28 18.13
CA ASP A 291 -5.16 -13.98 16.94
C ASP A 291 -4.64 -13.31 15.70
N CYS A 292 -4.33 -14.11 14.68
CA CYS A 292 -3.79 -13.64 13.42
C CYS A 292 -4.36 -14.45 12.26
N GLU A 293 -4.64 -13.78 11.17
CA GLU A 293 -4.91 -14.38 9.88
C GLU A 293 -3.71 -14.20 8.98
N THR A 294 -3.35 -15.25 8.23
CA THR A 294 -2.26 -15.16 7.24
C THR A 294 -2.78 -15.33 5.82
N ILE A 295 -2.24 -14.54 4.91
CA ILE A 295 -2.58 -14.57 3.49
C ILE A 295 -1.30 -14.72 2.67
N ILE A 296 -1.27 -15.77 1.85
CA ILE A 296 -0.21 -15.96 0.86
C ILE A 296 -0.66 -15.27 -0.43
N CYS A 297 0.16 -14.38 -0.94
CA CYS A 297 -0.14 -13.57 -2.11
C CYS A 297 1.10 -13.36 -2.99
N LYS A 298 0.89 -12.72 -4.14
CA LYS A 298 1.96 -12.34 -5.07
C LYS A 298 1.96 -10.83 -5.28
N PRO A 299 3.02 -10.26 -5.84
CA PRO A 299 2.96 -8.92 -6.37
C PRO A 299 1.87 -8.79 -7.43
N SER A 300 1.08 -7.73 -7.34
CA SER A 300 0.03 -7.44 -8.31
C SER A 300 0.58 -6.66 -9.51
N ILE A 301 0.06 -6.95 -10.69
CA ILE A 301 0.39 -6.21 -11.92
C ILE A 301 -0.28 -4.83 -12.00
N GLY A 302 -1.19 -4.52 -11.07
CA GLY A 302 -1.91 -3.26 -10.98
C GLY A 302 -3.42 -3.37 -11.11
N PRO A 303 -4.11 -2.24 -11.29
CA PRO A 303 -5.57 -2.20 -11.31
C PRO A 303 -6.17 -2.84 -12.57
N LYS A 304 -7.39 -3.37 -12.40
CA LYS A 304 -8.22 -3.89 -13.50
C LYS A 304 -9.35 -2.92 -13.79
N ILE A 305 -9.54 -2.57 -15.07
CA ILE A 305 -10.57 -1.65 -15.54
C ILE A 305 -11.65 -2.43 -16.28
N ARG A 306 -12.92 -2.08 -16.02
CA ARG A 306 -14.08 -2.49 -16.83
C ARG A 306 -14.85 -1.24 -17.22
N VAL A 307 -15.22 -1.15 -18.49
CA VAL A 307 -15.97 -0.04 -19.09
C VAL A 307 -17.37 -0.51 -19.45
#